data_83498fbcc1ae8499505779cc392d5ccc
#
_entry.id   83498fbcc1ae8499505779cc392d5ccc
#
_cell.length_a   1.000
_cell.length_b   1.000
_cell.length_c   1.000
_cell.angle_alpha   90.00
_cell.angle_beta   90.00
_cell.angle_gamma   90.00
#
_symmetry.space_group_name_H-M   'P 1'
#
loop_
_entity.id
_entity.type
_entity.pdbx_description
1 polymer ?
#
loop_
_entity_poly.entity_id
_entity_poly.type
_entity_poly.pdbx_seq_one_letter_code
_entity_poly.pdbx_strand_id
1 'polypeptide(L)'
;MRELSLSDVATYSKGVVDSSFEQLLVRSVSTDSRSIKEGDLFIALKGDSFNGHDFVQEAFTDGAVAVMVEEGVDLNVNSSTPVIVVRDTLSGLQEFAKNYRKSLNLTGVGITGSNGKTSTKDFIYSVLSERFSVSATAGNYNNHIGLPLTVLEAEDQHDFGVWEMGMSNPGEIALLADIARPNIGVITNVGVAHIETMGSRESIAIEKGSLAESVTGEG
;
A
#
# COMPACT_ATOMS: atom_id res chain seq x y z
N MET A 1 11.20 1.57 -1.99
CA MET A 1 11.27 0.08 -2.04
C MET A 1 12.60 -0.35 -2.62
N ARG A 2 13.07 -1.60 -2.38
CA ARG A 2 14.17 -2.15 -3.16
C ARG A 2 13.81 -2.22 -4.64
N GLU A 3 14.80 -2.19 -5.51
CA GLU A 3 14.56 -2.40 -6.94
C GLU A 3 13.98 -3.80 -7.20
N LEU A 4 12.94 -3.86 -8.02
CA LEU A 4 12.29 -5.09 -8.47
C LEU A 4 12.26 -5.15 -9.98
N SER A 5 12.38 -6.36 -10.54
CA SER A 5 12.10 -6.56 -11.96
C SER A 5 10.61 -6.38 -12.24
N LEU A 6 10.27 -5.97 -13.45
CA LEU A 6 8.86 -5.83 -13.86
C LEU A 6 8.12 -7.17 -13.81
N SER A 7 8.84 -8.27 -14.00
CA SER A 7 8.33 -9.64 -13.80
C SER A 7 7.93 -9.91 -12.34
N ASP A 8 8.76 -9.48 -11.36
CA ASP A 8 8.42 -9.61 -9.94
C ASP A 8 7.18 -8.78 -9.60
N VAL A 9 7.13 -7.53 -10.08
CA VAL A 9 5.98 -6.65 -9.87
C VAL A 9 4.70 -7.25 -10.46
N ALA A 10 4.76 -7.77 -11.69
CA ALA A 10 3.62 -8.45 -12.32
C ALA A 10 3.18 -9.67 -11.50
N THR A 11 4.13 -10.49 -11.04
CA THR A 11 3.85 -11.65 -10.17
C THR A 11 3.19 -11.21 -8.85
N TYR A 12 3.72 -10.19 -8.19
CA TYR A 12 3.19 -9.71 -6.91
C TYR A 12 1.82 -9.06 -7.05
N SER A 13 1.56 -8.35 -8.16
CA SER A 13 0.26 -7.72 -8.43
C SER A 13 -0.77 -8.66 -9.06
N LYS A 14 -0.41 -9.93 -9.33
CA LYS A 14 -1.22 -10.88 -10.11
C LYS A 14 -1.55 -10.38 -11.51
N GLY A 15 -0.65 -9.60 -12.08
CA GLY A 15 -0.74 -9.05 -13.42
C GLY A 15 0.06 -9.83 -14.45
N VAL A 16 -0.01 -9.38 -15.70
CA VAL A 16 0.73 -9.91 -16.83
C VAL A 16 1.54 -8.79 -17.47
N VAL A 17 2.77 -9.09 -17.83
CA VAL A 17 3.68 -8.21 -18.57
C VAL A 17 4.22 -8.94 -19.79
N ASP A 18 4.49 -8.21 -20.88
CA ASP A 18 5.15 -8.78 -22.05
C ASP A 18 6.59 -9.18 -21.72
N SER A 19 7.02 -10.35 -22.20
CA SER A 19 8.32 -10.94 -21.90
C SER A 19 9.52 -10.07 -22.29
N SER A 20 9.35 -9.18 -23.27
CA SER A 20 10.38 -8.21 -23.69
C SER A 20 10.71 -7.18 -22.61
N PHE A 21 9.84 -6.96 -21.61
CA PHE A 21 9.97 -5.96 -20.55
C PHE A 21 10.25 -6.55 -19.17
N GLU A 22 10.22 -7.86 -19.00
CA GLU A 22 10.34 -8.54 -17.68
C GLU A 22 11.53 -8.08 -16.85
N GLN A 23 12.65 -7.71 -17.50
CA GLN A 23 13.91 -7.35 -16.84
C GLN A 23 14.04 -5.85 -16.54
N LEU A 24 13.08 -5.01 -16.92
CA LEU A 24 13.07 -3.61 -16.53
C LEU A 24 12.97 -3.47 -15.01
N LEU A 25 13.72 -2.52 -14.45
CA LEU A 25 13.78 -2.31 -13.01
C LEU A 25 12.86 -1.16 -12.59
N VAL A 26 12.01 -1.45 -11.60
CA VAL A 26 11.13 -0.50 -10.92
C VAL A 26 11.77 -0.12 -9.59
N ARG A 27 11.89 1.20 -9.31
CA ARG A 27 12.51 1.74 -8.10
C ARG A 27 11.51 2.26 -7.08
N SER A 28 10.37 2.73 -7.55
CA SER A 28 9.30 3.28 -6.71
C SER A 28 7.96 3.20 -7.41
N VAL A 29 6.90 3.56 -6.70
CA VAL A 29 5.51 3.50 -7.18
C VAL A 29 4.86 4.85 -6.99
N SER A 30 4.14 5.32 -8.00
CA SER A 30 3.28 6.50 -7.90
C SER A 30 1.87 6.20 -8.42
N THR A 31 0.88 6.80 -7.78
CA THR A 31 -0.52 6.84 -8.24
C THR A 31 -0.92 8.25 -8.68
N ASP A 32 0.00 9.22 -8.62
CA ASP A 32 -0.20 10.61 -9.03
C ASP A 32 0.78 10.95 -10.16
N SER A 33 0.26 11.18 -11.38
CA SER A 33 1.05 11.50 -12.58
C SER A 33 1.93 12.75 -12.38
N ARG A 34 1.49 13.72 -11.56
CA ARG A 34 2.21 14.98 -11.31
C ARG A 34 3.47 14.81 -10.45
N SER A 35 3.64 13.67 -9.80
CA SER A 35 4.75 13.38 -8.89
C SER A 35 5.69 12.28 -9.38
N ILE A 36 5.55 11.86 -10.62
CA ILE A 36 6.37 10.82 -11.26
C ILE A 36 7.85 11.20 -11.22
N LYS A 37 8.67 10.19 -10.98
CA LYS A 37 10.14 10.27 -11.03
C LYS A 37 10.67 9.19 -11.97
N GLU A 38 11.88 9.39 -12.44
CA GLU A 38 12.58 8.39 -13.26
C GLU A 38 12.69 7.04 -12.52
N GLY A 39 12.19 5.98 -13.15
CA GLY A 39 12.17 4.64 -12.59
C GLY A 39 10.91 4.27 -11.81
N ASP A 40 9.92 5.16 -11.76
CA ASP A 40 8.63 4.86 -11.13
C ASP A 40 7.79 3.89 -11.96
N LEU A 41 7.06 3.04 -11.27
CA LEU A 41 5.86 2.39 -11.80
C LEU A 41 4.66 3.33 -11.53
N PHE A 42 4.01 3.80 -12.56
CA PHE A 42 2.73 4.50 -12.41
C PHE A 42 1.57 3.51 -12.36
N ILE A 43 0.75 3.56 -11.29
CA ILE A 43 -0.45 2.75 -11.16
C ILE A 43 -1.66 3.61 -11.48
N ALA A 44 -2.35 3.30 -12.58
CA ALA A 44 -3.48 4.05 -13.09
C ALA A 44 -4.77 3.74 -12.30
N LEU A 45 -4.91 4.30 -11.10
CA LEU A 45 -6.11 4.12 -10.28
C LEU A 45 -7.30 4.86 -10.88
N LYS A 46 -8.49 4.28 -10.72
CA LYS A 46 -9.76 4.88 -11.09
C LYS A 46 -10.49 5.36 -9.84
N GLY A 47 -10.82 6.63 -9.77
CA GLY A 47 -11.62 7.24 -8.73
C GLY A 47 -12.99 7.67 -9.24
N ASP A 48 -13.84 8.20 -8.35
CA ASP A 48 -15.20 8.64 -8.69
C ASP A 48 -15.25 9.79 -9.70
N SER A 49 -14.25 10.66 -9.70
CA SER A 49 -14.19 11.89 -10.49
C SER A 49 -12.98 11.97 -11.45
N PHE A 50 -12.11 10.97 -11.47
CA PHE A 50 -10.96 10.92 -12.37
C PHE A 50 -10.63 9.48 -12.76
N ASN A 51 -9.97 9.31 -13.90
CA ASN A 51 -9.47 8.02 -14.38
C ASN A 51 -7.95 8.12 -14.62
N GLY A 52 -7.17 7.40 -13.81
CA GLY A 52 -5.71 7.38 -13.93
C GLY A 52 -5.21 6.91 -15.29
N HIS A 53 -6.00 6.11 -16.02
CA HIS A 53 -5.65 5.63 -17.35
C HIS A 53 -5.53 6.76 -18.39
N ASP A 54 -6.20 7.90 -18.17
CA ASP A 54 -6.11 9.07 -19.05
C ASP A 54 -4.73 9.74 -18.99
N PHE A 55 -3.94 9.45 -17.95
CA PHE A 55 -2.61 10.05 -17.68
C PHE A 55 -1.44 9.12 -18.00
N VAL A 56 -1.69 7.96 -18.59
CA VAL A 56 -0.63 6.96 -18.89
C VAL A 56 0.47 7.56 -19.80
N GLN A 57 0.09 8.31 -20.84
CA GLN A 57 1.05 8.92 -21.76
C GLN A 57 1.87 10.02 -21.08
N GLU A 58 1.25 10.81 -20.20
CA GLU A 58 1.92 11.84 -19.39
C GLU A 58 2.92 11.19 -18.42
N ALA A 59 2.52 10.13 -17.73
CA ALA A 59 3.39 9.39 -16.81
C ALA A 59 4.68 8.89 -17.49
N PHE A 60 4.61 8.37 -18.71
CA PHE A 60 5.82 8.00 -19.48
C PHE A 60 6.66 9.20 -19.85
N THR A 61 6.03 10.30 -20.24
CA THR A 61 6.74 11.54 -20.58
C THR A 61 7.51 12.09 -19.39
N ASP A 62 6.96 11.93 -18.18
CA ASP A 62 7.52 12.41 -16.92
C ASP A 62 8.52 11.42 -16.27
N GLY A 63 8.75 10.26 -16.89
CA GLY A 63 9.85 9.36 -16.51
C GLY A 63 9.41 8.03 -15.89
N ALA A 64 8.12 7.68 -15.93
CA ALA A 64 7.69 6.33 -15.53
C ALA A 64 8.36 5.27 -16.39
N VAL A 65 8.94 4.25 -15.76
CA VAL A 65 9.58 3.12 -16.47
C VAL A 65 8.55 2.11 -16.96
N ALA A 66 7.40 2.04 -16.30
CA ALA A 66 6.27 1.18 -16.65
C ALA A 66 4.96 1.74 -16.08
N VAL A 67 3.85 1.22 -16.56
CA VAL A 67 2.52 1.53 -16.00
C VAL A 67 1.77 0.25 -15.65
N MET A 68 0.92 0.32 -14.63
CA MET A 68 -0.05 -0.73 -14.31
C MET A 68 -1.45 -0.24 -14.66
N VAL A 69 -2.19 -1.02 -15.44
CA VAL A 69 -3.50 -0.65 -15.99
C VAL A 69 -4.50 -1.79 -15.89
N GLU A 70 -5.77 -1.48 -16.01
CA GLU A 70 -6.85 -2.48 -16.05
C GLU A 70 -6.93 -3.19 -17.39
N GLU A 71 -7.33 -4.45 -17.36
CA GLU A 71 -7.64 -5.26 -18.54
C GLU A 71 -8.76 -4.61 -19.38
N GLY A 72 -8.57 -4.59 -20.70
CA GLY A 72 -9.57 -4.08 -21.65
C GLY A 72 -9.60 -2.56 -21.81
N VAL A 73 -8.72 -1.82 -21.12
CA VAL A 73 -8.58 -0.38 -21.36
C VAL A 73 -7.81 -0.15 -22.66
N ASP A 74 -8.41 0.65 -23.55
CA ASP A 74 -7.74 1.08 -24.77
C ASP A 74 -6.73 2.19 -24.44
N LEU A 75 -5.49 1.76 -24.28
CA LEU A 75 -4.36 2.65 -24.08
C LEU A 75 -3.86 3.06 -25.45
N ASN A 76 -3.92 4.31 -25.77
CA ASN A 76 -3.37 4.86 -27.02
C ASN A 76 -1.82 4.83 -27.01
N VAL A 77 -1.24 3.65 -26.67
CA VAL A 77 0.20 3.40 -26.54
C VAL A 77 0.67 2.38 -27.58
N ASN A 78 1.94 2.46 -27.97
CA ASN A 78 2.51 1.52 -28.93
C ASN A 78 2.92 0.19 -28.24
N SER A 79 3.17 -0.85 -29.03
CA SER A 79 3.60 -2.18 -28.55
C SER A 79 4.96 -2.18 -27.82
N SER A 80 5.71 -1.09 -27.88
CA SER A 80 7.01 -0.94 -27.21
C SER A 80 6.88 -0.28 -25.83
N THR A 81 5.67 -0.14 -25.31
CA THR A 81 5.39 0.50 -24.02
C THR A 81 5.31 -0.55 -22.92
N PRO A 82 6.12 -0.46 -21.84
CA PRO A 82 6.09 -1.40 -20.73
C PRO A 82 4.80 -1.28 -19.91
N VAL A 83 3.90 -2.23 -20.03
CA VAL A 83 2.60 -2.24 -19.35
C VAL A 83 2.42 -3.52 -18.56
N ILE A 84 2.04 -3.39 -17.29
CA ILE A 84 1.49 -4.50 -16.49
C ILE A 84 -0.04 -4.41 -16.58
N VAL A 85 -0.67 -5.46 -17.06
CA VAL A 85 -2.12 -5.55 -17.13
C VAL A 85 -2.63 -6.36 -15.94
N VAL A 86 -3.54 -5.77 -15.17
CA VAL A 86 -4.21 -6.39 -14.03
C VAL A 86 -5.73 -6.36 -14.24
N ARG A 87 -6.47 -7.20 -13.51
CA ARG A 87 -7.93 -7.19 -13.56
C ARG A 87 -8.54 -5.89 -13.03
N ASP A 88 -7.96 -5.33 -11.97
CA ASP A 88 -8.36 -4.10 -11.29
C ASP A 88 -7.10 -3.48 -10.66
N THR A 89 -6.84 -2.20 -10.92
CA THR A 89 -5.58 -1.56 -10.52
C THR A 89 -5.45 -1.34 -9.03
N LEU A 90 -6.56 -1.12 -8.30
CA LEU A 90 -6.53 -1.01 -6.85
C LEU A 90 -6.21 -2.35 -6.20
N SER A 91 -6.86 -3.43 -6.63
CA SER A 91 -6.54 -4.79 -6.18
C SER A 91 -5.10 -5.17 -6.55
N GLY A 92 -4.62 -4.77 -7.73
CA GLY A 92 -3.23 -4.96 -8.16
C GLY A 92 -2.23 -4.28 -7.23
N LEU A 93 -2.46 -3.03 -6.84
CA LEU A 93 -1.66 -2.30 -5.86
C LEU A 93 -1.64 -3.00 -4.50
N GLN A 94 -2.79 -3.44 -4.01
CA GLN A 94 -2.94 -4.11 -2.72
C GLN A 94 -2.23 -5.47 -2.69
N GLU A 95 -2.39 -6.28 -3.71
CA GLU A 95 -1.71 -7.57 -3.86
C GLU A 95 -0.20 -7.38 -4.02
N PHE A 96 0.23 -6.37 -4.78
CA PHE A 96 1.63 -6.00 -4.88
C PHE A 96 2.22 -5.69 -3.52
N ALA A 97 1.61 -4.76 -2.77
CA ALA A 97 2.09 -4.38 -1.44
C ALA A 97 2.10 -5.57 -0.46
N LYS A 98 1.04 -6.40 -0.46
CA LYS A 98 0.94 -7.60 0.37
C LYS A 98 2.04 -8.62 0.08
N ASN A 99 2.30 -8.92 -1.19
CA ASN A 99 3.32 -9.88 -1.57
C ASN A 99 4.74 -9.32 -1.39
N TYR A 100 4.94 -8.03 -1.64
CA TYR A 100 6.17 -7.33 -1.30
C TYR A 100 6.45 -7.38 0.21
N ARG A 101 5.43 -7.07 1.06
CA ARG A 101 5.54 -7.18 2.52
C ARG A 101 5.99 -8.56 3.00
N LYS A 102 5.47 -9.63 2.37
CA LYS A 102 5.89 -11.00 2.68
C LYS A 102 7.36 -11.29 2.38
N SER A 103 7.94 -10.57 1.44
CA SER A 103 9.34 -10.73 1.04
C SER A 103 10.32 -9.96 1.92
N LEU A 104 9.83 -9.06 2.78
CA LEU A 104 10.62 -8.27 3.72
C LEU A 104 10.77 -8.99 5.07
N ASN A 105 11.99 -8.97 5.60
CA ASN A 105 12.31 -9.52 6.92
C ASN A 105 12.33 -8.40 7.97
N LEU A 106 11.18 -7.79 8.27
CA LEU A 106 11.05 -6.77 9.30
C LEU A 106 9.88 -7.07 10.24
N THR A 107 9.94 -6.54 11.46
CA THR A 107 8.84 -6.61 12.43
C THR A 107 7.80 -5.53 12.13
N GLY A 108 6.58 -5.95 11.78
CA GLY A 108 5.46 -5.03 11.53
C GLY A 108 4.71 -4.67 12.81
N VAL A 109 4.47 -3.38 13.02
CA VAL A 109 3.61 -2.84 14.08
C VAL A 109 2.41 -2.17 13.42
N GLY A 110 1.22 -2.76 13.58
CA GLY A 110 -0.04 -2.17 13.10
C GLY A 110 -0.71 -1.35 14.21
N ILE A 111 -1.19 -0.17 13.89
CA ILE A 111 -1.78 0.74 14.87
C ILE A 111 -3.16 1.20 14.40
N THR A 112 -4.20 0.92 15.19
CA THR A 112 -5.54 1.46 14.94
C THR A 112 -6.12 2.10 16.21
N GLY A 113 -7.28 2.71 16.09
CA GLY A 113 -8.02 3.32 17.20
C GLY A 113 -8.89 4.47 16.73
N SER A 114 -9.82 4.91 17.58
CA SER A 114 -10.70 6.03 17.28
C SER A 114 -9.93 7.36 17.31
N ASN A 115 -9.01 7.51 18.26
CA ASN A 115 -8.14 8.68 18.44
C ASN A 115 -6.74 8.24 18.82
N GLY A 116 -5.74 9.11 18.59
CA GLY A 116 -4.37 8.91 19.07
C GLY A 116 -3.51 7.97 18.23
N LYS A 117 -4.00 7.47 17.08
CA LYS A 117 -3.22 6.61 16.17
C LYS A 117 -1.91 7.25 15.75
N THR A 118 -1.97 8.43 15.17
CA THR A 118 -0.79 9.16 14.65
C THR A 118 0.19 9.49 15.77
N SER A 119 -0.28 9.99 16.92
CA SER A 119 0.60 10.26 18.06
C SER A 119 1.29 9.00 18.58
N THR A 120 0.57 7.88 18.67
CA THR A 120 1.13 6.59 19.07
C THR A 120 2.15 6.09 18.05
N LYS A 121 1.85 6.21 16.75
CA LYS A 121 2.79 5.89 15.68
C LYS A 121 4.07 6.73 15.79
N ASP A 122 3.93 8.04 16.00
CA ASP A 122 5.09 8.93 16.11
C ASP A 122 5.94 8.63 17.35
N PHE A 123 5.33 8.29 18.49
CA PHE A 123 6.07 7.85 19.69
C PHE A 123 6.82 6.54 19.46
N ILE A 124 6.15 5.53 18.89
CA ILE A 124 6.78 4.24 18.58
C ILE A 124 7.93 4.45 17.59
N TYR A 125 7.70 5.21 16.52
CA TYR A 125 8.73 5.57 15.55
C TYR A 125 9.93 6.23 16.22
N SER A 126 9.70 7.27 17.05
CA SER A 126 10.77 8.01 17.71
C SER A 126 11.61 7.12 18.63
N VAL A 127 10.96 6.26 19.41
CA VAL A 127 11.66 5.36 20.35
C VAL A 127 12.46 4.30 19.58
N LEU A 128 11.88 3.67 18.57
CA LEU A 128 12.56 2.63 17.81
C LEU A 128 13.72 3.19 16.97
N SER A 129 13.55 4.37 16.40
CA SER A 129 14.55 5.02 15.54
C SER A 129 15.84 5.41 16.27
N GLU A 130 15.84 5.43 17.63
CA GLU A 130 17.08 5.62 18.39
C GLU A 130 18.09 4.46 18.21
N ARG A 131 17.61 3.29 17.78
CA ARG A 131 18.46 2.10 17.68
C ARG A 131 18.28 1.27 16.41
N PHE A 132 17.15 1.39 15.73
CA PHE A 132 16.73 0.55 14.61
C PHE A 132 16.43 1.40 13.39
N SER A 133 16.49 0.78 12.21
CA SER A 133 16.00 1.36 10.97
C SER A 133 14.49 1.13 10.86
N VAL A 134 13.71 2.21 10.73
CA VAL A 134 12.24 2.14 10.83
C VAL A 134 11.58 2.79 9.63
N SER A 135 10.71 2.05 8.95
CA SER A 135 9.75 2.58 7.99
C SER A 135 8.43 2.89 8.72
N ALA A 136 7.78 4.01 8.44
CA ALA A 136 6.53 4.37 9.09
C ALA A 136 5.58 5.12 8.16
N THR A 137 4.27 5.04 8.46
CA THR A 137 3.24 5.78 7.73
C THR A 137 3.52 7.28 7.76
N ALA A 138 3.65 7.88 6.57
CA ALA A 138 3.76 9.31 6.39
C ALA A 138 2.37 9.96 6.28
N GLY A 139 2.20 11.15 6.88
CA GLY A 139 0.95 11.90 6.80
C GLY A 139 -0.28 11.07 7.16
N ASN A 140 -1.25 11.01 6.24
CA ASN A 140 -2.52 10.31 6.38
C ASN A 140 -2.65 9.08 5.45
N TYR A 141 -1.53 8.50 5.01
CA TYR A 141 -1.50 7.30 4.13
C TYR A 141 -1.87 6.03 4.91
N ASN A 142 -3.07 6.01 5.53
CA ASN A 142 -3.54 4.98 6.44
C ASN A 142 -4.79 4.22 5.97
N ASN A 143 -5.18 4.40 4.70
CA ASN A 143 -6.35 3.79 4.08
C ASN A 143 -5.96 2.72 3.03
N HIS A 144 -6.95 2.17 2.32
CA HIS A 144 -6.83 1.11 1.32
C HIS A 144 -5.96 1.45 0.07
N ILE A 145 -5.57 2.71 -0.12
CA ILE A 145 -4.60 3.16 -1.14
C ILE A 145 -3.28 3.56 -0.47
N GLY A 146 -3.35 4.37 0.59
CA GLY A 146 -2.17 4.95 1.23
C GLY A 146 -1.32 3.92 1.96
N LEU A 147 -1.93 3.00 2.71
CA LEU A 147 -1.17 1.97 3.43
C LEU A 147 -0.39 1.03 2.47
N PRO A 148 -0.95 0.53 1.35
CA PRO A 148 -0.17 -0.18 0.35
C PRO A 148 1.07 0.59 -0.12
N LEU A 149 0.92 1.88 -0.44
CA LEU A 149 2.05 2.74 -0.86
C LEU A 149 3.10 2.85 0.24
N THR A 150 2.68 3.07 1.49
CA THR A 150 3.60 3.12 2.65
C THR A 150 4.34 1.79 2.87
N VAL A 151 3.67 0.66 2.70
CA VAL A 151 4.32 -0.66 2.80
C VAL A 151 5.36 -0.84 1.71
N LEU A 152 5.09 -0.36 0.49
CA LEU A 152 6.03 -0.40 -0.62
C LEU A 152 7.26 0.52 -0.42
N GLU A 153 7.19 1.53 0.45
CA GLU A 153 8.35 2.36 0.81
C GLU A 153 9.35 1.64 1.74
N ALA A 154 8.94 0.56 2.40
CA ALA A 154 9.85 -0.21 3.24
C ALA A 154 10.92 -0.92 2.38
N GLU A 155 12.12 -1.09 2.94
CA GLU A 155 13.29 -1.69 2.28
C GLU A 155 13.91 -2.78 3.16
N ASP A 156 14.79 -3.60 2.58
CA ASP A 156 15.42 -4.73 3.27
C ASP A 156 16.26 -4.31 4.50
N GLN A 157 16.73 -3.06 4.54
CA GLN A 157 17.48 -2.52 5.67
C GLN A 157 16.63 -2.09 6.87
N HIS A 158 15.29 -2.04 6.73
CA HIS A 158 14.43 -1.71 7.84
C HIS A 158 14.26 -2.90 8.79
N ASP A 159 14.44 -2.64 10.09
CA ASP A 159 14.18 -3.60 11.16
C ASP A 159 12.69 -3.63 11.53
N PHE A 160 12.02 -2.45 11.42
CA PHE A 160 10.62 -2.27 11.77
C PHE A 160 9.83 -1.53 10.69
N GLY A 161 8.54 -1.90 10.59
CA GLY A 161 7.53 -1.12 9.88
C GLY A 161 6.42 -0.71 10.84
N VAL A 162 6.17 0.59 11.00
CA VAL A 162 5.17 1.13 11.94
C VAL A 162 4.03 1.76 11.12
N TRP A 163 2.92 1.04 10.99
CA TRP A 163 1.86 1.37 10.04
C TRP A 163 0.55 1.71 10.73
N GLU A 164 0.08 2.94 10.49
CA GLU A 164 -1.21 3.41 10.92
C GLU A 164 -2.33 2.85 10.03
N MET A 165 -3.42 2.36 10.65
CA MET A 165 -4.58 1.76 9.98
C MET A 165 -5.83 2.55 10.36
N GLY A 166 -6.35 3.31 9.38
CA GLY A 166 -7.59 4.04 9.47
C GLY A 166 -8.78 3.20 8.98
N MET A 167 -9.97 3.56 9.43
CA MET A 167 -11.21 2.97 8.93
C MET A 167 -12.32 4.01 8.85
N SER A 168 -13.22 3.82 7.92
CA SER A 168 -14.50 4.53 7.81
C SER A 168 -15.67 3.55 7.68
N ASN A 169 -15.40 2.34 7.19
CA ASN A 169 -16.40 1.29 6.92
C ASN A 169 -15.97 -0.07 7.52
N PRO A 170 -16.91 -1.00 7.70
CA PRO A 170 -16.60 -2.36 8.12
C PRO A 170 -15.69 -3.10 7.12
N GLY A 171 -14.75 -3.91 7.63
CA GLY A 171 -13.84 -4.75 6.85
C GLY A 171 -12.53 -4.04 6.45
N GLU A 172 -12.41 -2.73 6.64
CA GLU A 172 -11.22 -2.00 6.22
C GLU A 172 -9.98 -2.35 7.05
N ILE A 173 -10.12 -2.52 8.37
CA ILE A 173 -8.96 -2.89 9.23
C ILE A 173 -8.45 -4.29 8.89
N ALA A 174 -9.34 -5.24 8.63
CA ALA A 174 -8.94 -6.59 8.21
C ALA A 174 -8.16 -6.57 6.89
N LEU A 175 -8.61 -5.79 5.91
CA LEU A 175 -7.91 -5.59 4.64
C LEU A 175 -6.51 -4.97 4.84
N LEU A 176 -6.42 -3.90 5.62
CA LEU A 176 -5.15 -3.21 5.88
C LEU A 176 -4.17 -4.11 6.64
N ALA A 177 -4.66 -4.88 7.61
CA ALA A 177 -3.86 -5.84 8.36
C ALA A 177 -3.38 -7.02 7.49
N ASP A 178 -4.19 -7.50 6.55
CA ASP A 178 -3.78 -8.54 5.59
C ASP A 178 -2.66 -8.06 4.66
N ILE A 179 -2.67 -6.78 4.27
CA ILE A 179 -1.60 -6.16 3.48
C ILE A 179 -0.33 -5.97 4.32
N ALA A 180 -0.46 -5.33 5.49
CA ALA A 180 0.67 -4.95 6.34
C ALA A 180 1.28 -6.14 7.09
N ARG A 181 0.50 -7.20 7.38
CA ARG A 181 0.92 -8.42 8.11
C ARG A 181 1.68 -8.08 9.40
N PRO A 182 1.02 -7.39 10.34
CA PRO A 182 1.69 -6.95 11.57
C PRO A 182 2.02 -8.14 12.48
N ASN A 183 3.17 -8.05 13.16
CA ASN A 183 3.57 -8.96 14.23
C ASN A 183 3.09 -8.45 15.60
N ILE A 184 2.84 -7.14 15.69
CA ILE A 184 2.37 -6.46 16.89
C ILE A 184 1.18 -5.59 16.49
N GLY A 185 0.07 -5.72 17.21
CA GLY A 185 -1.13 -4.89 17.04
C GLY A 185 -1.32 -3.93 18.21
N VAL A 186 -1.55 -2.66 17.93
CA VAL A 186 -1.83 -1.63 18.93
C VAL A 186 -3.20 -1.02 18.67
N ILE A 187 -4.12 -1.16 19.62
CA ILE A 187 -5.43 -0.50 19.60
C ILE A 187 -5.41 0.59 20.65
N THR A 188 -5.34 1.85 20.24
CA THR A 188 -5.21 2.99 21.17
C THR A 188 -6.44 3.17 22.03
N ASN A 189 -7.62 3.13 21.42
CA ASN A 189 -8.92 3.20 22.10
C ASN A 189 -10.07 2.84 21.15
N VAL A 190 -11.25 2.59 21.74
CA VAL A 190 -12.52 2.41 21.06
C VAL A 190 -13.48 3.53 21.51
N GLY A 191 -13.56 4.57 20.70
CA GLY A 191 -14.47 5.70 20.88
C GLY A 191 -15.68 5.62 19.96
N VAL A 192 -16.21 6.79 19.58
CA VAL A 192 -17.40 6.94 18.72
C VAL A 192 -17.09 7.51 17.33
N ALA A 193 -15.81 7.63 16.96
CA ALA A 193 -15.43 8.07 15.63
C ALA A 193 -16.01 7.12 14.57
N HIS A 194 -16.58 7.70 13.50
CA HIS A 194 -17.24 6.96 12.40
C HIS A 194 -18.50 6.18 12.82
N ILE A 195 -19.17 6.57 13.91
CA ILE A 195 -20.37 5.89 14.41
C ILE A 195 -21.53 5.96 13.41
N GLU A 196 -21.58 7.00 12.57
CA GLU A 196 -22.60 7.16 11.53
C GLU A 196 -22.54 6.05 10.48
N THR A 197 -21.35 5.60 10.10
CA THR A 197 -21.14 4.52 9.14
C THR A 197 -21.07 3.15 9.80
N MET A 198 -20.58 3.08 11.03
CA MET A 198 -20.39 1.83 11.78
C MET A 198 -21.65 1.41 12.56
N GLY A 199 -22.58 2.32 12.81
CA GLY A 199 -23.86 2.07 13.47
C GLY A 199 -23.80 2.01 14.99
N SER A 200 -22.76 1.39 15.58
CA SER A 200 -22.61 1.28 17.04
C SER A 200 -21.15 1.28 17.48
N ARG A 201 -20.92 1.52 18.79
CA ARG A 201 -19.59 1.42 19.41
C ARG A 201 -19.10 -0.04 19.44
N GLU A 202 -19.99 -0.98 19.57
CA GLU A 202 -19.71 -2.42 19.52
C GLU A 202 -19.18 -2.80 18.12
N SER A 203 -19.80 -2.32 17.05
CA SER A 203 -19.31 -2.52 15.69
C SER A 203 -17.92 -1.91 15.47
N ILE A 204 -17.67 -0.72 16.05
CA ILE A 204 -16.33 -0.10 16.04
C ILE A 204 -15.32 -0.96 16.81
N ALA A 205 -15.72 -1.56 17.93
CA ALA A 205 -14.85 -2.44 18.71
C ALA A 205 -14.49 -3.71 17.94
N ILE A 206 -15.47 -4.34 17.29
CA ILE A 206 -15.29 -5.53 16.45
C ILE A 206 -14.33 -5.20 15.29
N GLU A 207 -14.58 -4.12 14.57
CA GLU A 207 -13.76 -3.71 13.44
C GLU A 207 -12.29 -3.48 13.85
N LYS A 208 -12.05 -2.73 14.92
CA LYS A 208 -10.68 -2.52 15.44
C LYS A 208 -10.07 -3.82 16.01
N GLY A 209 -10.90 -4.71 16.53
CA GLY A 209 -10.51 -6.04 17.01
C GLY A 209 -9.92 -6.91 15.90
N SER A 210 -10.31 -6.70 14.64
CA SER A 210 -9.76 -7.43 13.48
C SER A 210 -8.24 -7.26 13.36
N LEU A 211 -7.67 -6.16 13.87
CA LEU A 211 -6.22 -6.01 13.95
C LEU A 211 -5.60 -7.07 14.87
N ALA A 212 -6.20 -7.32 16.05
CA ALA A 212 -5.67 -8.32 16.98
C ALA A 212 -5.78 -9.75 16.40
N GLU A 213 -6.86 -10.04 15.67
CA GLU A 213 -7.06 -11.33 14.99
C GLU A 213 -6.05 -11.56 13.85
N SER A 214 -5.54 -10.46 13.25
CA SER A 214 -4.63 -10.49 12.10
C SER A 214 -3.15 -10.54 12.49
N VAL A 215 -2.81 -10.45 13.78
CA VAL A 215 -1.41 -10.48 14.25
C VAL A 215 -0.79 -11.84 13.93
N THR A 216 0.29 -11.84 13.17
CA THR A 216 1.03 -13.04 12.78
C THR A 216 2.28 -13.17 13.66
N GLY A 217 2.17 -13.94 14.72
CA GLY A 217 3.29 -14.21 15.64
C GLY A 217 2.82 -14.98 16.84
N GLU A 218 3.74 -15.65 17.52
CA GLU A 218 3.49 -16.14 18.88
C GLU A 218 3.51 -14.89 19.78
N GLY A 219 2.29 -14.47 20.23
CA GLY A 219 2.11 -13.36 21.18
C GLY A 219 2.59 -13.72 22.57
#